data_167fa36f1d500ff465ef0c6b10c6f308
#
_entry.id   167fa36f1d500ff465ef0c6b10c6f308
#
_cell.length_a   1.000
_cell.length_b   1.000
_cell.length_c   1.000
_cell.angle_alpha   90.00
_cell.angle_beta   90.00
_cell.angle_gamma   90.00
#
_symmetry.space_group_name_H-M   'P 1'
#
loop_
_entity.id
_entity.type
_entity.pdbx_description
1 polymer ?
#
loop_
_entity_poly.entity_id
_entity_poly.type
_entity_poly.pdbx_seq_one_letter_code
_entity_poly.pdbx_strand_id
1 'polypeptide(L)'
;MTRNSTFLILLSLAFLSLVTISCKKFEGGQTTPSFIHIDSVSVNGDYFVYGATTHKITDAWVYIDDQLVGVYELPSTFPVLKKGPHKVSVYGGIKVDGRSTVRNPYPFYKPLVYERLNLVEDSIINLQPVLNYYPIGDGVNFAWSEDFENTNTLLKDVGSDTSAIRITGPEAWHSVNSYWSGKVELPPDSLDFTLVNSEELDFYSDFPNGVYCMLEMDYNCNDTFFVGVQYYKQYQLVKWPLVKVTPTDKGHDKPQRWNKIYINIGPTINQNYTASYFKIYFTSDLTTEYDLWNGYEYQPISEPRYYYFDNLKLLYRPL
;
A
#
# COMPACT_ATOMS: atom_id res chain seq x y z
N MET A 1 3.21 -3.02 -78.03
CA MET A 1 3.12 -3.54 -76.66
C MET A 1 4.29 -3.09 -75.77
N THR A 2 5.00 -2.02 -76.05
CA THR A 2 6.25 -1.60 -75.31
C THR A 2 6.07 -0.37 -74.43
N ARG A 3 5.03 0.46 -74.61
CA ARG A 3 4.86 1.70 -73.89
C ARG A 3 4.33 1.56 -72.45
N ASN A 4 3.57 0.52 -72.20
CA ASN A 4 3.01 0.23 -70.87
C ASN A 4 4.01 -0.48 -69.91
N SER A 5 4.96 -1.25 -70.51
CA SER A 5 6.00 -1.94 -69.72
C SER A 5 7.04 -0.97 -69.17
N THR A 6 7.43 0.03 -69.95
CA THR A 6 8.38 1.09 -69.48
C THR A 6 7.76 1.97 -68.40
N PHE A 7 6.44 2.24 -68.48
CA PHE A 7 5.75 3.02 -67.45
C PHE A 7 5.65 2.26 -66.10
N LEU A 8 5.39 0.96 -66.15
CA LEU A 8 5.36 0.08 -64.99
C LEU A 8 6.73 -0.04 -64.30
N ILE A 9 7.79 -0.12 -65.09
CA ILE A 9 9.19 -0.16 -64.57
C ILE A 9 9.55 1.16 -63.89
N LEU A 10 9.23 2.31 -64.48
CA LEU A 10 9.48 3.61 -63.91
C LEU A 10 8.64 3.83 -62.59
N LEU A 11 7.40 3.32 -62.56
CA LEU A 11 6.56 3.40 -61.37
C LEU A 11 7.09 2.52 -60.22
N SER A 12 7.62 1.33 -60.55
CA SER A 12 8.22 0.42 -59.55
C SER A 12 9.57 0.97 -59.04
N LEU A 13 10.37 1.61 -59.88
CA LEU A 13 11.61 2.29 -59.42
C LEU A 13 11.31 3.50 -58.56
N ALA A 14 10.28 4.29 -58.87
CA ALA A 14 9.84 5.43 -58.03
C ALA A 14 9.27 4.94 -56.69
N PHE A 15 8.55 3.81 -56.63
CA PHE A 15 8.06 3.23 -55.39
C PHE A 15 9.21 2.65 -54.55
N LEU A 16 10.19 2.02 -55.16
CA LEU A 16 11.39 1.49 -54.50
C LEU A 16 12.25 2.61 -53.88
N SER A 17 12.35 3.78 -54.56
CA SER A 17 13.07 4.93 -54.04
C SER A 17 12.39 5.62 -52.85
N LEU A 18 11.04 5.54 -52.73
CA LEU A 18 10.29 6.03 -51.60
C LEU A 18 10.46 5.17 -50.33
N VAL A 19 10.68 3.86 -50.48
CA VAL A 19 10.88 2.95 -49.34
C VAL A 19 12.27 3.16 -48.69
N THR A 20 13.29 3.56 -49.44
CA THR A 20 14.64 3.78 -48.89
C THR A 20 14.82 5.10 -48.11
N ILE A 21 13.87 6.04 -48.23
CA ILE A 21 13.92 7.32 -47.48
C ILE A 21 13.27 7.16 -46.09
N SER A 22 12.47 6.10 -45.85
CA SER A 22 11.75 5.91 -44.61
C SER A 22 12.63 5.48 -43.40
N CYS A 23 13.84 4.94 -43.66
CA CYS A 23 14.72 4.45 -42.58
C CYS A 23 15.55 5.52 -41.87
N LYS A 24 15.67 6.74 -42.39
CA LYS A 24 16.46 7.81 -41.75
C LYS A 24 15.73 8.59 -40.65
N LYS A 25 14.44 8.36 -40.43
CA LYS A 25 13.67 9.07 -39.40
C LYS A 25 13.76 8.41 -38.03
N PHE A 26 14.49 7.30 -37.90
CA PHE A 26 14.72 6.57 -36.65
C PHE A 26 16.15 6.79 -36.07
N GLU A 27 16.97 7.61 -36.67
CA GLU A 27 18.20 8.15 -36.03
C GLU A 27 17.84 9.38 -35.18
N GLY A 28 16.87 9.27 -34.29
CA GLY A 28 16.83 10.09 -33.09
C GLY A 28 18.09 9.74 -32.31
N GLY A 29 18.95 10.74 -32.04
CA GLY A 29 20.26 10.54 -31.43
C GLY A 29 20.16 9.59 -30.25
N GLN A 30 20.60 8.34 -30.45
CA GLN A 30 20.72 7.37 -29.36
C GLN A 30 21.79 7.94 -28.44
N THR A 31 21.32 8.63 -27.40
CA THR A 31 22.21 9.06 -26.32
C THR A 31 22.51 7.83 -25.48
N THR A 32 23.77 7.66 -25.10
CA THR A 32 24.17 6.66 -24.11
C THR A 32 23.37 6.93 -22.82
N PRO A 33 22.66 5.95 -22.25
CA PRO A 33 21.87 6.19 -21.06
C PRO A 33 22.76 6.48 -19.85
N SER A 34 22.29 7.29 -18.94
CA SER A 34 22.69 7.24 -17.55
C SER A 34 21.85 6.20 -16.83
N PHE A 35 22.31 5.67 -15.71
CA PHE A 35 21.57 4.70 -14.90
C PHE A 35 21.29 5.27 -13.52
N ILE A 36 20.10 5.01 -13.01
CA ILE A 36 19.74 5.28 -11.62
C ILE A 36 19.57 3.93 -10.92
N HIS A 37 20.20 3.77 -9.76
CA HIS A 37 20.02 2.63 -8.87
C HIS A 37 19.34 3.09 -7.59
N ILE A 38 18.28 2.39 -7.20
CA ILE A 38 17.58 2.55 -5.92
C ILE A 38 17.49 1.18 -5.28
N ASP A 39 18.19 0.99 -4.16
CA ASP A 39 18.16 -0.26 -3.39
C ASP A 39 16.85 -0.36 -2.60
N SER A 40 16.54 0.68 -1.84
CA SER A 40 15.35 0.77 -1.00
C SER A 40 14.91 2.23 -0.85
N VAL A 41 13.68 2.42 -0.41
CA VAL A 41 13.13 3.72 -0.02
C VAL A 41 12.72 3.61 1.45
N SER A 42 13.23 4.50 2.28
CA SER A 42 12.91 4.55 3.70
C SER A 42 11.97 5.70 4.05
N VAL A 43 11.37 5.63 5.22
CA VAL A 43 10.48 6.68 5.77
C VAL A 43 11.07 7.18 7.07
N ASN A 44 11.10 8.50 7.22
CA ASN A 44 11.49 9.18 8.45
C ASN A 44 10.33 10.02 9.00
N GLY A 45 10.32 10.26 10.30
CA GLY A 45 9.32 11.09 10.97
C GLY A 45 9.55 11.12 12.48
N ASP A 46 9.03 12.16 13.10
CA ASP A 46 9.04 12.26 14.56
C ASP A 46 8.01 11.27 15.12
N TYR A 47 8.47 10.37 15.99
CA TYR A 47 7.61 9.36 16.62
C TYR A 47 6.43 9.97 17.39
N PHE A 48 6.65 11.07 18.11
CA PHE A 48 5.60 11.72 18.91
C PHE A 48 4.54 12.43 18.06
N VAL A 49 4.83 12.65 16.76
CA VAL A 49 3.92 13.29 15.81
C VAL A 49 3.22 12.27 14.93
N TYR A 50 3.98 11.29 14.42
CA TYR A 50 3.50 10.36 13.38
C TYR A 50 3.44 8.90 13.87
N GLY A 51 3.85 8.60 15.10
CA GLY A 51 4.06 7.25 15.57
C GLY A 51 5.26 6.58 14.88
N ALA A 52 5.42 5.27 15.06
CA ALA A 52 6.49 4.53 14.40
C ALA A 52 6.43 4.66 12.87
N THR A 53 7.59 4.87 12.23
CA THR A 53 7.70 5.05 10.77
C THR A 53 7.95 3.72 10.04
N THR A 54 7.35 2.65 10.55
CA THR A 54 7.36 1.35 9.87
C THR A 54 6.76 1.48 8.49
N HIS A 55 7.36 0.83 7.49
CA HIS A 55 6.90 0.94 6.11
C HIS A 55 7.16 -0.32 5.31
N LYS A 56 6.39 -0.50 4.24
CA LYS A 56 6.58 -1.55 3.25
C LYS A 56 6.44 -0.93 1.85
N ILE A 57 7.38 -0.04 1.53
CA ILE A 57 7.52 0.50 0.19
C ILE A 57 8.15 -0.57 -0.69
N THR A 58 7.47 -0.95 -1.75
CA THR A 58 7.91 -2.01 -2.66
C THR A 58 8.36 -1.49 -4.01
N ASP A 59 7.98 -0.26 -4.34
CA ASP A 59 8.22 0.33 -5.66
C ASP A 59 8.70 1.77 -5.54
N ALA A 60 9.55 2.19 -6.46
CA ALA A 60 9.90 3.59 -6.69
C ALA A 60 9.19 4.09 -7.96
N TRP A 61 8.36 5.12 -7.81
CA TRP A 61 7.77 5.85 -8.93
C TRP A 61 8.66 7.05 -9.22
N VAL A 62 9.33 7.02 -10.36
CA VAL A 62 10.37 7.99 -10.68
C VAL A 62 9.90 8.93 -11.78
N TYR A 63 9.96 10.24 -11.49
CA TYR A 63 9.65 11.31 -12.41
C TYR A 63 10.94 12.10 -12.70
N ILE A 64 11.13 12.47 -13.96
CA ILE A 64 12.21 13.38 -14.37
C ILE A 64 11.58 14.54 -15.13
N ASP A 65 11.86 15.77 -14.66
CA ASP A 65 11.24 17.00 -15.18
C ASP A 65 9.71 16.90 -15.19
N ASP A 66 9.14 16.37 -14.08
CA ASP A 66 7.72 16.16 -13.85
C ASP A 66 7.04 15.13 -14.80
N GLN A 67 7.83 14.37 -15.57
CA GLN A 67 7.33 13.29 -16.43
C GLN A 67 7.64 11.94 -15.80
N LEU A 68 6.65 11.05 -15.72
CA LEU A 68 6.84 9.68 -15.22
C LEU A 68 7.77 8.92 -16.17
N VAL A 69 8.91 8.50 -15.65
CA VAL A 69 9.89 7.66 -16.37
C VAL A 69 9.55 6.19 -16.22
N GLY A 70 9.13 5.78 -15.02
CA GLY A 70 8.74 4.40 -14.76
C GLY A 70 8.38 4.13 -13.31
N VAL A 71 7.88 2.90 -13.09
CA VAL A 71 7.59 2.32 -11.79
C VAL A 71 8.49 1.10 -11.64
N TYR A 72 9.36 1.12 -10.66
CA TYR A 72 10.42 0.12 -10.50
C TYR A 72 10.26 -0.62 -9.17
N GLU A 73 10.12 -1.93 -9.24
CA GLU A 73 10.14 -2.77 -8.04
C GLU A 73 11.56 -2.79 -7.45
N LEU A 74 11.65 -2.55 -6.14
CA LEU A 74 12.92 -2.40 -5.43
C LEU A 74 13.50 -3.76 -4.99
N PRO A 75 14.84 -3.95 -5.04
CA PRO A 75 15.86 -3.02 -5.59
C PRO A 75 15.86 -2.97 -7.11
N SER A 76 16.21 -1.83 -7.70
CA SER A 76 16.22 -1.69 -9.16
C SER A 76 17.33 -0.77 -9.68
N THR A 77 17.85 -1.13 -10.86
CA THR A 77 18.72 -0.29 -11.68
C THR A 77 18.06 -0.11 -13.05
N PHE A 78 17.86 1.11 -13.48
CA PHE A 78 17.14 1.39 -14.72
C PHE A 78 17.82 2.49 -15.54
N PRO A 79 17.74 2.40 -16.89
CA PRO A 79 18.33 3.39 -17.79
C PRO A 79 17.46 4.65 -17.87
N VAL A 80 18.13 5.79 -18.04
CA VAL A 80 17.53 7.09 -18.28
C VAL A 80 18.22 7.74 -19.48
N LEU A 81 17.47 8.05 -20.53
CA LEU A 81 17.99 8.69 -21.76
C LEU A 81 18.05 10.22 -21.60
N LYS A 82 18.67 10.68 -20.52
CA LYS A 82 18.91 12.11 -20.23
C LYS A 82 20.31 12.29 -19.64
N LYS A 83 20.87 13.48 -19.83
CA LYS A 83 22.18 13.88 -19.31
C LYS A 83 22.18 15.30 -18.79
N GLY A 84 23.07 15.57 -17.84
CA GLY A 84 23.19 16.89 -17.21
C GLY A 84 22.24 17.03 -16.01
N PRO A 85 22.02 18.24 -15.51
CA PRO A 85 21.20 18.49 -14.34
C PRO A 85 19.71 18.44 -14.70
N HIS A 86 18.99 17.56 -14.02
CA HIS A 86 17.55 17.38 -14.15
C HIS A 86 16.88 17.35 -12.77
N LYS A 87 15.61 17.74 -12.71
CA LYS A 87 14.76 17.53 -11.54
C LYS A 87 14.34 16.05 -11.51
N VAL A 88 14.64 15.35 -10.42
CA VAL A 88 14.24 13.95 -10.23
C VAL A 88 13.39 13.84 -8.98
N SER A 89 12.17 13.32 -9.11
CA SER A 89 11.26 13.10 -7.99
C SER A 89 11.01 11.61 -7.81
N VAL A 90 11.11 11.14 -6.56
CA VAL A 90 10.90 9.74 -6.19
C VAL A 90 9.74 9.65 -5.22
N TYR A 91 8.70 8.91 -5.60
CA TYR A 91 7.55 8.58 -4.76
C TYR A 91 7.66 7.13 -4.29
N GLY A 92 7.34 6.88 -3.05
CA GLY A 92 7.25 5.53 -2.50
C GLY A 92 5.95 4.84 -2.91
N GLY A 93 6.05 3.73 -3.63
CA GLY A 93 4.93 2.91 -4.05
C GLY A 93 4.64 1.78 -3.08
N ILE A 94 3.37 1.51 -2.88
CA ILE A 94 2.85 0.46 -2.00
C ILE A 94 1.94 -0.50 -2.75
N LYS A 95 1.78 -1.71 -2.20
CA LYS A 95 0.74 -2.65 -2.62
C LYS A 95 -0.54 -2.36 -1.85
N VAL A 96 -1.54 -1.80 -2.53
CA VAL A 96 -2.84 -1.48 -1.92
C VAL A 96 -3.57 -2.77 -1.59
N ASP A 97 -4.13 -2.86 -0.38
CA ASP A 97 -4.82 -4.05 0.16
C ASP A 97 -3.95 -5.33 0.12
N GLY A 98 -2.63 -5.18 0.14
CA GLY A 98 -1.69 -6.29 0.00
C GLY A 98 -1.62 -6.91 -1.40
N ARG A 99 -2.35 -6.39 -2.39
CA ARG A 99 -2.45 -6.96 -3.74
C ARG A 99 -1.25 -6.56 -4.60
N SER A 100 -0.54 -7.55 -5.15
CA SER A 100 0.63 -7.31 -6.01
C SER A 100 0.29 -6.61 -7.33
N THR A 101 -0.96 -6.71 -7.79
CA THR A 101 -1.44 -6.11 -9.04
C THR A 101 -1.94 -4.68 -8.89
N VAL A 102 -2.12 -4.19 -7.65
CA VAL A 102 -2.59 -2.83 -7.38
C VAL A 102 -1.51 -2.07 -6.65
N ARG A 103 -0.76 -1.28 -7.39
CA ARG A 103 0.39 -0.50 -6.90
C ARG A 103 0.14 0.97 -7.13
N ASN A 104 0.30 1.78 -6.10
CA ASN A 104 0.14 3.23 -6.18
C ASN A 104 1.22 3.93 -5.35
N PRO A 105 1.60 5.16 -5.69
CA PRO A 105 2.30 6.02 -4.76
C PRO A 105 1.48 6.15 -3.48
N TYR A 106 2.12 6.04 -2.32
CA TYR A 106 1.41 6.21 -1.07
C TYR A 106 1.01 7.67 -0.88
N PRO A 107 -0.29 7.98 -0.73
CA PRO A 107 -0.77 9.35 -0.84
C PRO A 107 -0.37 10.26 0.33
N PHE A 108 0.11 9.70 1.44
CA PHE A 108 0.48 10.43 2.65
C PHE A 108 1.99 10.63 2.81
N TYR A 109 2.83 10.06 1.92
CA TYR A 109 4.26 10.36 1.89
C TYR A 109 4.57 11.45 0.88
N LYS A 110 5.30 12.47 1.34
CA LYS A 110 5.83 13.51 0.48
C LYS A 110 6.96 12.92 -0.39
N PRO A 111 6.94 13.13 -1.72
CA PRO A 111 8.02 12.65 -2.58
C PRO A 111 9.35 13.33 -2.23
N LEU A 112 10.45 12.60 -2.37
CA LEU A 112 11.78 13.20 -2.34
C LEU A 112 12.09 13.81 -3.70
N VAL A 113 12.48 15.07 -3.70
CA VAL A 113 12.81 15.83 -4.93
C VAL A 113 14.27 16.22 -4.90
N TYR A 114 15.00 15.78 -5.90
CA TYR A 114 16.35 16.26 -6.25
C TYR A 114 16.19 17.33 -7.32
N GLU A 115 16.31 18.60 -6.96
CA GLU A 115 16.05 19.73 -7.88
C GLU A 115 17.03 19.78 -9.05
N ARG A 116 18.26 19.30 -8.86
CA ARG A 116 19.33 19.32 -9.86
C ARG A 116 20.24 18.10 -9.73
N LEU A 117 19.70 16.91 -10.00
CA LEU A 117 20.49 15.68 -10.07
C LEU A 117 21.26 15.66 -11.40
N ASN A 118 22.59 15.57 -11.33
CA ASN A 118 23.40 15.51 -12.53
C ASN A 118 23.46 14.08 -13.08
N LEU A 119 22.76 13.84 -14.18
CA LEU A 119 22.74 12.58 -14.91
C LEU A 119 23.96 12.49 -15.82
N VAL A 120 24.80 11.46 -15.63
CA VAL A 120 26.03 11.25 -16.35
C VAL A 120 25.92 10.01 -17.23
N GLU A 121 26.18 10.16 -18.54
CA GLU A 121 26.15 9.05 -19.49
C GLU A 121 27.10 7.93 -19.04
N ASP A 122 26.71 6.68 -19.28
CA ASP A 122 27.44 5.45 -18.94
C ASP A 122 27.83 5.31 -17.44
N SER A 123 27.07 5.96 -16.56
CA SER A 123 27.32 5.95 -15.13
C SER A 123 26.09 5.54 -14.36
N ILE A 124 26.30 4.85 -13.21
CA ILE A 124 25.24 4.50 -12.26
C ILE A 124 25.24 5.53 -11.13
N ILE A 125 24.06 6.14 -10.91
CA ILE A 125 23.83 7.07 -9.82
C ILE A 125 23.03 6.33 -8.75
N ASN A 126 23.63 6.12 -7.59
CA ASN A 126 22.96 5.47 -6.45
C ASN A 126 22.16 6.49 -5.66
N LEU A 127 20.86 6.28 -5.54
CA LEU A 127 19.97 7.09 -4.72
C LEU A 127 19.50 6.27 -3.51
N GLN A 128 19.41 6.93 -2.36
CA GLN A 128 18.84 6.39 -1.12
C GLN A 128 17.72 7.31 -0.65
N PRO A 129 16.52 7.25 -1.26
CA PRO A 129 15.44 8.14 -0.94
C PRO A 129 14.92 7.91 0.48
N VAL A 130 14.81 9.01 1.25
CA VAL A 130 14.17 9.04 2.56
C VAL A 130 12.94 9.93 2.45
N LEU A 131 11.76 9.35 2.57
CA LEU A 131 10.49 10.05 2.49
C LEU A 131 10.04 10.49 3.89
N ASN A 132 9.15 11.46 3.94
CA ASN A 132 8.48 11.89 5.16
C ASN A 132 6.97 11.90 4.92
N TYR A 133 6.18 11.80 5.97
CA TYR A 133 4.76 12.13 5.87
C TYR A 133 4.57 13.60 5.46
N TYR A 134 3.46 13.90 4.79
CA TYR A 134 3.03 15.28 4.69
C TYR A 134 2.79 15.87 6.08
N PRO A 135 2.91 17.20 6.27
CA PRO A 135 2.56 17.83 7.53
C PRO A 135 1.11 17.56 7.93
N ILE A 136 0.88 17.39 9.24
CA ILE A 136 -0.48 17.25 9.76
C ILE A 136 -1.27 18.54 9.45
N GLY A 137 -2.49 18.37 8.93
CA GLY A 137 -3.33 19.46 8.45
C GLY A 137 -3.01 19.98 7.05
N ASP A 138 -1.85 19.54 6.48
CA ASP A 138 -1.42 19.89 5.12
C ASP A 138 -1.02 18.63 4.33
N GLY A 139 -1.99 17.77 4.05
CA GLY A 139 -1.83 16.57 3.23
C GLY A 139 -1.94 15.25 4.00
N VAL A 140 -1.94 15.25 5.33
CA VAL A 140 -2.27 14.09 6.16
C VAL A 140 -2.96 14.51 7.45
N ASN A 141 -3.91 13.71 7.91
CA ASN A 141 -4.49 13.75 9.24
C ASN A 141 -4.61 12.33 9.78
N PHE A 142 -4.61 12.20 11.10
CA PHE A 142 -4.83 10.93 11.78
C PHE A 142 -6.21 10.94 12.41
N ALA A 143 -7.10 10.07 11.93
CA ALA A 143 -8.42 9.91 12.50
C ALA A 143 -8.38 9.03 13.76
N TRP A 144 -7.46 8.05 13.77
CA TRP A 144 -7.26 7.13 14.88
C TRP A 144 -5.88 6.48 14.77
N SER A 145 -5.26 6.16 15.90
CA SER A 145 -4.05 5.36 15.97
C SER A 145 -4.02 4.49 17.22
N GLU A 146 -3.36 3.32 17.11
CA GLU A 146 -3.11 2.39 18.20
C GLU A 146 -1.71 1.81 18.06
N ASP A 147 -0.85 2.06 19.04
CA ASP A 147 0.51 1.53 19.13
C ASP A 147 0.76 0.70 20.39
N PHE A 148 -0.29 0.48 21.17
CA PHE A 148 -0.27 -0.28 22.42
C PHE A 148 0.71 0.23 23.51
N GLU A 149 1.35 1.39 23.31
CA GLU A 149 2.30 1.93 24.29
C GLU A 149 1.63 2.45 25.57
N ASN A 150 0.39 2.94 25.45
CA ASN A 150 -0.36 3.50 26.56
C ASN A 150 -1.59 2.66 26.93
N THR A 151 -2.68 2.86 26.23
CA THR A 151 -3.97 2.18 26.45
C THR A 151 -4.36 1.42 25.20
N ASN A 152 -4.99 0.25 25.38
CA ASN A 152 -5.54 -0.49 24.26
C ASN A 152 -6.86 0.15 23.82
N THR A 153 -6.89 0.69 22.61
CA THR A 153 -8.07 1.29 21.95
C THR A 153 -8.72 0.35 20.93
N LEU A 154 -8.21 -0.88 20.78
CA LEU A 154 -8.92 -1.97 20.13
C LEU A 154 -9.84 -2.66 21.13
N LEU A 155 -11.12 -2.40 21.00
CA LEU A 155 -12.15 -2.89 21.91
C LEU A 155 -12.78 -4.18 21.38
N LYS A 156 -13.15 -5.06 22.33
CA LYS A 156 -13.95 -6.23 22.04
C LYS A 156 -15.34 -5.79 21.54
N ASP A 157 -15.75 -6.30 20.38
CA ASP A 157 -17.11 -6.09 19.87
C ASP A 157 -18.11 -7.08 20.47
N VAL A 158 -19.38 -6.78 20.31
CA VAL A 158 -20.47 -7.64 20.78
C VAL A 158 -20.41 -8.99 20.06
N GLY A 159 -20.43 -10.07 20.83
CA GLY A 159 -20.37 -11.45 20.31
C GLY A 159 -18.96 -12.01 20.12
N SER A 160 -17.91 -11.23 20.31
CA SER A 160 -16.53 -11.74 20.28
C SER A 160 -16.22 -12.62 21.49
N ASP A 161 -15.46 -13.69 21.30
CA ASP A 161 -15.03 -14.58 22.40
C ASP A 161 -13.94 -13.96 23.25
N THR A 162 -13.05 -13.16 22.65
CA THR A 162 -11.86 -12.62 23.30
C THR A 162 -11.57 -11.15 22.93
N SER A 163 -10.62 -10.58 23.62
CA SER A 163 -10.11 -9.21 23.39
C SER A 163 -8.63 -9.23 23.07
N ALA A 164 -8.12 -8.14 22.50
CA ALA A 164 -6.69 -7.94 22.40
C ALA A 164 -6.10 -7.62 23.79
N ILE A 165 -5.00 -8.27 24.12
CA ILE A 165 -4.21 -7.98 25.32
C ILE A 165 -2.90 -7.32 24.90
N ARG A 166 -2.36 -6.44 25.75
CA ARG A 166 -1.03 -5.85 25.55
C ARG A 166 0.04 -6.86 25.95
N ILE A 167 1.02 -7.01 25.08
CA ILE A 167 2.20 -7.86 25.34
C ILE A 167 3.48 -7.06 25.10
N THR A 168 4.57 -7.51 25.73
CA THR A 168 5.95 -7.06 25.49
C THR A 168 6.87 -8.27 25.41
N GLY A 169 8.14 -8.07 25.08
CA GLY A 169 9.11 -9.15 24.94
C GLY A 169 9.26 -9.66 23.50
N PRO A 170 9.83 -10.85 23.27
CA PRO A 170 10.27 -11.26 21.93
C PRO A 170 9.15 -11.39 20.90
N GLU A 171 7.91 -11.53 21.33
CA GLU A 171 6.73 -11.62 20.45
C GLU A 171 6.22 -10.25 19.98
N ALA A 172 6.46 -9.19 20.76
CA ALA A 172 6.03 -7.84 20.41
C ALA A 172 6.88 -7.25 19.27
N TRP A 173 6.32 -6.32 18.54
CA TRP A 173 7.10 -5.47 17.65
C TRP A 173 8.05 -4.59 18.47
N HIS A 174 9.28 -4.47 18.02
CA HIS A 174 10.26 -3.61 18.66
C HIS A 174 10.82 -2.59 17.67
N SER A 175 10.71 -1.33 18.04
CA SER A 175 11.39 -0.22 17.38
C SER A 175 11.82 0.81 18.42
N VAL A 176 12.42 1.90 17.98
CA VAL A 176 12.69 3.04 18.86
C VAL A 176 11.35 3.57 19.38
N ASN A 177 11.17 3.63 20.71
CA ASN A 177 9.96 4.06 21.39
C ASN A 177 8.71 3.18 21.22
N SER A 178 8.84 1.95 20.72
CA SER A 178 7.74 0.97 20.60
C SER A 178 8.19 -0.35 21.22
N TYR A 179 7.53 -0.75 22.31
CA TYR A 179 7.87 -1.91 23.13
C TYR A 179 6.70 -2.86 23.37
N TRP A 180 5.48 -2.39 23.14
CA TRP A 180 4.24 -3.13 23.36
C TRP A 180 3.52 -3.37 22.06
N SER A 181 2.81 -4.50 21.98
CA SER A 181 1.92 -4.84 20.86
C SER A 181 0.63 -5.43 21.38
N GLY A 182 -0.40 -5.45 20.56
CA GLY A 182 -1.63 -6.17 20.83
C GLY A 182 -1.52 -7.62 20.40
N LYS A 183 -2.00 -8.54 21.23
CA LYS A 183 -2.13 -9.97 20.93
C LYS A 183 -3.55 -10.42 21.13
N VAL A 184 -4.08 -11.16 20.17
CA VAL A 184 -5.28 -12.00 20.32
C VAL A 184 -4.82 -13.45 20.26
N GLU A 185 -5.26 -14.24 21.22
CA GLU A 185 -5.05 -15.69 21.24
C GLU A 185 -6.39 -16.39 21.30
N LEU A 186 -6.65 -17.24 20.31
CA LEU A 186 -7.82 -18.11 20.26
C LEU A 186 -7.38 -19.53 20.53
N PRO A 187 -7.76 -20.11 21.70
CA PRO A 187 -7.61 -21.53 21.96
C PRO A 187 -8.36 -22.37 20.91
N PRO A 188 -8.06 -23.67 20.81
CA PRO A 188 -8.74 -24.55 19.85
C PRO A 188 -10.27 -24.57 19.95
N ASP A 189 -10.80 -24.36 21.15
CA ASP A 189 -12.26 -24.37 21.42
C ASP A 189 -12.95 -23.02 21.18
N SER A 190 -12.17 -21.95 20.96
CA SER A 190 -12.74 -20.62 20.67
C SER A 190 -13.09 -20.50 19.20
N LEU A 191 -14.24 -19.93 18.90
CA LEU A 191 -14.74 -19.81 17.53
C LEU A 191 -14.07 -18.64 16.81
N ASP A 192 -14.18 -17.42 17.37
CA ASP A 192 -13.75 -16.20 16.69
C ASP A 192 -13.36 -15.08 17.64
N PHE A 193 -12.80 -14.03 17.07
CA PHE A 193 -12.74 -12.71 17.68
C PHE A 193 -13.33 -11.67 16.74
N THR A 194 -13.88 -10.62 17.30
CA THR A 194 -14.16 -9.37 16.62
C THR A 194 -13.74 -8.20 17.49
N LEU A 195 -12.86 -7.36 16.96
CA LEU A 195 -12.40 -6.14 17.59
C LEU A 195 -12.79 -4.93 16.75
N VAL A 196 -13.01 -3.81 17.40
CA VAL A 196 -13.28 -2.51 16.77
C VAL A 196 -12.42 -1.43 17.39
N ASN A 197 -12.11 -0.38 16.64
CA ASN A 197 -11.49 0.80 17.24
C ASN A 197 -12.47 1.53 18.17
N SER A 198 -11.93 2.19 19.20
CA SER A 198 -12.73 2.90 20.20
C SER A 198 -13.50 4.09 19.62
N GLU A 199 -12.91 4.79 18.66
CA GLU A 199 -13.42 6.04 18.10
C GLU A 199 -14.56 5.80 17.10
N GLU A 200 -15.58 6.65 17.16
CA GLU A 200 -16.59 6.78 16.10
C GLU A 200 -16.14 7.89 15.15
N LEU A 201 -15.96 7.52 13.88
CA LEU A 201 -15.38 8.40 12.88
C LEU A 201 -16.50 8.99 12.02
N ASP A 202 -16.61 10.32 11.99
CA ASP A 202 -17.51 11.05 11.12
C ASP A 202 -16.69 11.82 10.07
N PHE A 203 -16.82 11.41 8.81
CA PHE A 203 -16.12 12.04 7.71
C PHE A 203 -17.01 12.96 6.85
N TYR A 204 -18.34 12.92 7.08
CA TYR A 204 -19.26 13.63 6.18
C TYR A 204 -19.27 15.14 6.41
N SER A 205 -19.24 15.57 7.67
CA SER A 205 -19.28 17.00 8.01
C SER A 205 -18.03 17.74 7.51
N ASP A 206 -16.91 17.05 7.46
CA ASP A 206 -15.59 17.66 7.18
C ASP A 206 -15.21 17.57 5.70
N PHE A 207 -15.70 16.56 4.96
CA PHE A 207 -15.25 16.28 3.60
C PHE A 207 -16.43 16.00 2.63
N PRO A 208 -17.24 17.01 2.26
CA PRO A 208 -18.41 16.82 1.39
C PRO A 208 -18.06 16.32 -0.02
N ASN A 209 -16.83 16.52 -0.48
CA ASN A 209 -16.35 16.09 -1.79
C ASN A 209 -15.70 14.70 -1.76
N GLY A 210 -15.60 14.08 -0.58
CA GLY A 210 -14.96 12.80 -0.38
C GLY A 210 -13.58 12.88 0.27
N VAL A 211 -13.05 11.72 0.60
CA VAL A 211 -11.82 11.58 1.38
C VAL A 211 -10.93 10.47 0.82
N TYR A 212 -9.61 10.71 0.76
CA TYR A 212 -8.62 9.64 0.78
C TYR A 212 -8.48 9.15 2.21
N CYS A 213 -8.65 7.85 2.43
CA CYS A 213 -8.51 7.26 3.76
C CYS A 213 -7.84 5.89 3.64
N MET A 214 -6.77 5.68 4.42
CA MET A 214 -6.00 4.44 4.43
C MET A 214 -5.76 3.99 5.88
N LEU A 215 -5.88 2.69 6.11
CA LEU A 215 -5.40 2.05 7.32
C LEU A 215 -3.98 1.51 7.06
N GLU A 216 -3.02 1.95 7.84
CA GLU A 216 -1.72 1.29 8.02
C GLU A 216 -1.81 0.32 9.18
N MET A 217 -1.21 -0.85 9.05
CA MET A 217 -1.17 -1.85 10.11
C MET A 217 0.08 -2.71 10.00
N ASP A 218 0.82 -2.83 11.10
CA ASP A 218 1.79 -3.89 11.27
C ASP A 218 1.10 -5.08 11.93
N TYR A 219 1.35 -6.27 11.43
CA TYR A 219 0.69 -7.47 11.90
C TYR A 219 1.57 -8.71 11.78
N ASN A 220 1.26 -9.70 12.61
CA ASN A 220 1.77 -11.05 12.50
C ASN A 220 0.66 -12.04 12.90
N CYS A 221 0.47 -13.11 12.15
CA CYS A 221 -0.56 -14.10 12.45
C CYS A 221 -0.23 -15.46 11.87
N ASN A 222 -0.71 -16.51 12.53
CA ASN A 222 -0.62 -17.88 12.03
C ASN A 222 -1.91 -18.36 11.35
N ASP A 223 -2.99 -17.57 11.44
CA ASP A 223 -4.24 -17.85 10.76
C ASP A 223 -4.80 -16.60 10.09
N THR A 224 -5.77 -16.78 9.24
CA THR A 224 -6.43 -15.74 8.45
C THR A 224 -7.37 -14.90 9.32
N PHE A 225 -7.42 -13.60 9.04
CA PHE A 225 -8.44 -12.71 9.59
C PHE A 225 -8.89 -11.69 8.55
N PHE A 226 -10.00 -11.01 8.82
CA PHE A 226 -10.54 -9.95 7.96
C PHE A 226 -10.40 -8.59 8.61
N VAL A 227 -10.14 -7.60 7.78
CA VAL A 227 -10.23 -6.19 8.14
C VAL A 227 -11.35 -5.56 7.32
N GLY A 228 -12.20 -4.81 7.97
CA GLY A 228 -13.32 -4.16 7.31
C GLY A 228 -13.76 -2.87 7.99
N VAL A 229 -14.85 -2.32 7.48
CA VAL A 229 -15.49 -1.13 8.02
C VAL A 229 -16.89 -1.50 8.50
N GLN A 230 -17.20 -1.19 9.75
CA GLN A 230 -18.58 -1.18 10.20
C GLN A 230 -19.09 0.26 10.24
N TYR A 231 -20.36 0.44 9.87
CA TYR A 231 -21.00 1.74 9.86
C TYR A 231 -22.48 1.63 10.18
N TYR A 232 -23.02 2.69 10.75
CA TYR A 232 -24.41 2.76 11.12
C TYR A 232 -25.18 3.60 10.11
N LYS A 233 -26.11 2.99 9.40
CA LYS A 233 -26.89 3.62 8.33
C LYS A 233 -28.33 3.15 8.36
N GLN A 234 -29.29 4.06 8.30
CA GLN A 234 -30.72 3.75 8.28
C GLN A 234 -31.15 2.84 9.45
N TYR A 235 -30.65 3.14 10.66
CA TYR A 235 -30.92 2.38 11.90
C TYR A 235 -30.39 0.94 11.91
N GLN A 236 -29.45 0.63 11.01
CA GLN A 236 -28.81 -0.70 10.95
C GLN A 236 -27.30 -0.58 11.05
N LEU A 237 -26.69 -1.49 11.79
CA LEU A 237 -25.25 -1.70 11.78
C LEU A 237 -24.90 -2.59 10.59
N VAL A 238 -24.06 -2.07 9.70
CA VAL A 238 -23.54 -2.79 8.54
C VAL A 238 -22.07 -3.10 8.78
N LYS A 239 -21.66 -4.36 8.66
CA LYS A 239 -20.26 -4.78 8.64
C LYS A 239 -19.85 -5.11 7.20
N TRP A 240 -18.87 -4.39 6.66
CA TRP A 240 -18.41 -4.55 5.30
C TRP A 240 -16.95 -4.99 5.27
N PRO A 241 -16.64 -6.27 4.96
CA PRO A 241 -15.28 -6.77 4.88
C PRO A 241 -14.57 -6.17 3.66
N LEU A 242 -13.32 -5.75 3.84
CA LEU A 242 -12.49 -5.15 2.79
C LEU A 242 -11.38 -6.08 2.36
N VAL A 243 -10.62 -6.60 3.32
CA VAL A 243 -9.40 -7.36 3.05
C VAL A 243 -9.37 -8.62 3.89
N LYS A 244 -9.09 -9.74 3.23
CA LYS A 244 -8.69 -10.99 3.85
C LYS A 244 -7.18 -10.99 4.04
N VAL A 245 -6.72 -10.91 5.28
CA VAL A 245 -5.30 -10.94 5.64
C VAL A 245 -4.87 -12.40 5.81
N THR A 246 -3.81 -12.79 5.12
CA THR A 246 -3.29 -14.16 5.16
C THR A 246 -2.17 -14.29 6.19
N PRO A 247 -1.94 -15.50 6.72
CA PRO A 247 -0.87 -15.77 7.66
C PRO A 247 0.51 -15.28 7.18
N THR A 248 1.24 -14.67 8.09
CA THR A 248 2.64 -14.28 7.89
C THR A 248 3.59 -15.41 8.20
N ASP A 249 3.18 -16.29 9.09
CA ASP A 249 3.91 -17.49 9.49
C ASP A 249 3.27 -18.73 8.83
N LYS A 250 4.04 -19.39 7.98
CA LYS A 250 3.61 -20.62 7.30
C LYS A 250 4.20 -21.88 7.93
N GLY A 251 4.64 -21.81 9.17
CA GLY A 251 5.18 -22.98 9.88
C GLY A 251 5.68 -22.63 11.27
N HIS A 252 5.41 -23.51 12.20
CA HIS A 252 5.66 -23.38 13.65
C HIS A 252 7.15 -23.18 14.06
N ASP A 253 8.10 -23.31 13.11
CA ASP A 253 9.53 -23.33 13.41
C ASP A 253 10.26 -22.03 13.04
N LYS A 254 9.57 -20.97 12.64
CA LYS A 254 10.19 -19.71 12.21
C LYS A 254 9.90 -18.59 13.18
N PRO A 255 10.91 -17.75 13.46
CA PRO A 255 10.68 -16.54 14.27
C PRO A 255 9.56 -15.71 13.64
N GLN A 256 8.74 -15.15 14.49
CA GLN A 256 7.60 -14.32 14.11
C GLN A 256 8.00 -13.28 13.05
N ARG A 257 7.28 -13.29 11.94
CA ARG A 257 7.50 -12.35 10.86
C ARG A 257 6.42 -11.30 10.86
N TRP A 258 6.73 -10.19 11.45
CA TRP A 258 5.92 -9.00 11.30
C TRP A 258 5.88 -8.55 9.83
N ASN A 259 4.73 -8.10 9.42
CA ASN A 259 4.46 -7.62 8.07
C ASN A 259 3.64 -6.33 8.15
N LYS A 260 3.70 -5.48 7.13
CA LYS A 260 2.89 -4.27 7.04
C LYS A 260 1.94 -4.34 5.86
N ILE A 261 0.73 -3.83 6.05
CA ILE A 261 -0.29 -3.70 5.03
C ILE A 261 -0.89 -2.29 5.03
N TYR A 262 -1.30 -1.84 3.85
CA TYR A 262 -1.99 -0.58 3.61
C TYR A 262 -3.34 -0.89 3.01
N ILE A 263 -4.42 -0.58 3.71
CA ILE A 263 -5.79 -0.92 3.32
C ILE A 263 -6.54 0.35 2.92
N ASN A 264 -7.12 0.36 1.73
CA ASN A 264 -7.85 1.51 1.21
C ASN A 264 -9.30 1.53 1.73
N ILE A 265 -9.55 2.39 2.70
CA ILE A 265 -10.85 2.57 3.34
C ILE A 265 -11.72 3.61 2.61
N GLY A 266 -11.09 4.56 1.92
CA GLY A 266 -11.73 5.71 1.31
C GLY A 266 -12.94 5.40 0.45
N PRO A 267 -12.91 4.44 -0.48
CA PRO A 267 -14.07 4.09 -1.31
C PRO A 267 -15.31 3.72 -0.51
N THR A 268 -15.15 2.96 0.58
CA THR A 268 -16.27 2.55 1.43
C THR A 268 -16.89 3.73 2.16
N ILE A 269 -16.06 4.62 2.71
CA ILE A 269 -16.53 5.85 3.36
C ILE A 269 -17.27 6.72 2.34
N ASN A 270 -16.67 6.98 1.18
CA ASN A 270 -17.24 7.85 0.14
C ASN A 270 -18.57 7.32 -0.43
N GLN A 271 -18.73 6.00 -0.55
CA GLN A 271 -19.98 5.37 -0.99
C GLN A 271 -21.07 5.41 0.10
N ASN A 272 -20.69 5.49 1.36
CA ASN A 272 -21.59 5.46 2.50
C ASN A 272 -21.58 6.76 3.30
N TYR A 273 -21.39 7.89 2.63
CA TYR A 273 -21.28 9.23 3.23
C TYR A 273 -22.48 9.64 4.10
N THR A 274 -23.63 8.96 3.99
CA THR A 274 -24.82 9.19 4.82
C THR A 274 -24.84 8.34 6.10
N ALA A 275 -23.80 7.57 6.37
CA ALA A 275 -23.66 6.83 7.62
C ALA A 275 -23.45 7.82 8.79
N SER A 276 -23.97 7.48 9.96
CA SER A 276 -23.82 8.31 11.16
C SER A 276 -22.41 8.29 11.71
N TYR A 277 -21.73 7.16 11.56
CA TYR A 277 -20.33 6.97 11.94
C TYR A 277 -19.72 5.75 11.22
N PHE A 278 -18.40 5.65 11.28
CA PHE A 278 -17.62 4.50 10.82
C PHE A 278 -16.72 4.00 11.95
N LYS A 279 -16.49 2.69 11.98
CA LYS A 279 -15.45 2.04 12.80
C LYS A 279 -14.69 1.04 11.94
N ILE A 280 -13.41 0.86 12.22
CA ILE A 280 -12.63 -0.22 11.64
C ILE A 280 -12.84 -1.46 12.50
N TYR A 281 -13.11 -2.60 11.89
CA TYR A 281 -13.19 -3.86 12.59
C TYR A 281 -12.21 -4.89 12.07
N PHE A 282 -11.83 -5.80 12.96
CA PHE A 282 -10.93 -6.91 12.71
C PHE A 282 -11.63 -8.17 13.21
N THR A 283 -11.70 -9.23 12.41
CA THR A 283 -12.40 -10.45 12.80
C THR A 283 -11.77 -11.69 12.19
N SER A 284 -11.73 -12.76 12.95
CA SER A 284 -11.44 -14.12 12.45
C SER A 284 -12.71 -14.89 12.09
N ASP A 285 -13.90 -14.28 12.25
CA ASP A 285 -15.15 -14.91 11.86
C ASP A 285 -15.15 -15.20 10.36
N LEU A 286 -15.10 -16.49 10.03
CA LEU A 286 -15.13 -17.01 8.67
C LEU A 286 -16.56 -17.32 8.20
N THR A 287 -17.56 -17.21 9.07
CA THR A 287 -18.98 -17.44 8.73
C THR A 287 -19.55 -16.24 7.98
N THR A 288 -19.00 -15.96 6.82
CA THR A 288 -19.72 -15.16 5.84
C THR A 288 -20.78 -16.04 5.19
N GLU A 289 -21.93 -15.48 4.78
CA GLU A 289 -22.95 -16.20 3.98
C GLU A 289 -22.31 -16.95 2.79
N TYR A 290 -21.17 -16.49 2.33
CA TYR A 290 -20.40 -17.07 1.21
C TYR A 290 -19.80 -18.44 1.54
N ASP A 291 -19.30 -18.65 2.77
CA ASP A 291 -18.68 -19.92 3.18
C ASP A 291 -19.75 -20.97 3.48
N LEU A 292 -20.88 -20.56 4.05
CA LEU A 292 -22.05 -21.42 4.24
C LEU A 292 -22.65 -21.89 2.89
N TRP A 293 -22.58 -21.03 1.87
CA TRP A 293 -23.13 -21.37 0.55
C TRP A 293 -22.22 -22.30 -0.26
N ASN A 294 -20.90 -22.28 -0.02
CA ASN A 294 -19.93 -23.15 -0.68
C ASN A 294 -19.76 -24.54 -0.02
N GLY A 295 -20.49 -24.83 1.06
CA GLY A 295 -20.51 -26.17 1.67
C GLY A 295 -19.18 -26.58 2.31
N TYR A 296 -18.37 -25.64 2.78
CA TYR A 296 -17.18 -25.97 3.55
C TYR A 296 -17.59 -26.56 4.89
N GLU A 297 -17.31 -27.85 5.08
CA GLU A 297 -17.42 -28.49 6.38
C GLU A 297 -16.43 -27.83 7.36
N TYR A 298 -16.95 -27.38 8.51
CA TYR A 298 -16.12 -26.90 9.63
C TYR A 298 -15.17 -28.01 10.07
N GLN A 299 -13.87 -27.80 9.85
CA GLN A 299 -12.85 -28.67 10.41
C GLN A 299 -12.45 -28.13 11.78
N PRO A 300 -12.51 -28.95 12.86
CA PRO A 300 -12.10 -28.49 14.18
C PRO A 300 -10.65 -28.06 14.15
N ILE A 301 -10.37 -26.85 14.62
CA ILE A 301 -9.04 -26.29 14.70
C ILE A 301 -8.37 -26.88 15.93
N SER A 302 -7.31 -27.66 15.72
CA SER A 302 -6.60 -28.37 16.79
C SER A 302 -5.50 -27.54 17.46
N GLU A 303 -5.08 -26.45 16.82
CA GLU A 303 -3.95 -25.62 17.26
C GLU A 303 -4.41 -24.22 17.66
N PRO A 304 -3.76 -23.57 18.64
CA PRO A 304 -4.07 -22.19 18.98
C PRO A 304 -3.79 -21.24 17.81
N ARG A 305 -4.67 -20.24 17.67
CA ARG A 305 -4.52 -19.19 16.65
C ARG A 305 -4.04 -17.90 17.30
N TYR A 306 -3.04 -17.24 16.67
CA TYR A 306 -2.42 -16.04 17.17
C TYR A 306 -2.51 -14.92 16.16
N TYR A 307 -2.89 -13.73 16.63
CA TYR A 307 -2.97 -12.51 15.85
C TYR A 307 -2.32 -11.38 16.63
N TYR A 308 -1.29 -10.81 16.06
CA TYR A 308 -0.55 -9.70 16.64
C TYR A 308 -0.76 -8.46 15.81
N PHE A 309 -0.95 -7.34 16.48
CA PHE A 309 -1.21 -6.04 15.88
C PHE A 309 -0.29 -5.00 16.48
N ASP A 310 0.17 -4.06 15.64
CA ASP A 310 0.92 -2.90 16.07
C ASP A 310 0.85 -1.78 15.05
N ASN A 311 1.19 -0.56 15.49
CA ASN A 311 1.32 0.61 14.63
C ASN A 311 0.12 0.82 13.70
N LEU A 312 -1.08 0.62 14.24
CA LEU A 312 -2.31 0.86 13.52
C LEU A 312 -2.51 2.37 13.38
N LYS A 313 -2.73 2.84 12.15
CA LYS A 313 -2.95 4.27 11.88
C LYS A 313 -4.02 4.41 10.80
N LEU A 314 -5.08 5.12 11.13
CA LEU A 314 -6.08 5.51 10.14
C LEU A 314 -5.80 6.94 9.71
N LEU A 315 -5.25 7.07 8.50
CA LEU A 315 -4.85 8.34 7.92
C LEU A 315 -5.85 8.79 6.88
N TYR A 316 -6.06 10.10 6.80
CA TYR A 316 -6.97 10.67 5.82
C TYR A 316 -6.54 12.06 5.34
N ARG A 317 -7.08 12.47 4.19
CA ARG A 317 -7.07 13.83 3.68
C ARG A 317 -8.26 14.04 2.74
N PRO A 318 -8.71 15.28 2.53
CA PRO A 318 -9.70 15.59 1.49
C PRO A 318 -9.27 15.10 0.10
N LEU A 319 -10.26 14.75 -0.75
CA LEU A 319 -10.04 14.47 -2.17
C LEU A 319 -9.70 15.75 -2.92
#